data_465e8f575cd90335e0afae2ce20ec3c0
#
_entry.id   465e8f575cd90335e0afae2ce20ec3c0
#
_cell.length_a   1.000
_cell.length_b   1.000
_cell.length_c   1.000
_cell.angle_alpha   90.00
_cell.angle_beta   90.00
_cell.angle_gamma   90.00
#
_symmetry.space_group_name_H-M   'P 1'
#
loop_
_entity.id
_entity.type
_entity.pdbx_description
1 polymer ?
#
loop_
_entity_poly.entity_id
_entity_poly.type
_entity_poly.pdbx_seq_one_letter_code
_entity_poly.pdbx_strand_id
1 'polypeptide(L)'
;LMEKNVSMALSDQFLSVEKRKTVARLAWRNFVQGLYETASTLYTSRDAICASVAVEGEEYLQRALEKGKGVIALGAHLGNFTMIGPRLAAAGYPFSVLVKHPPDQRLARLLDGYRAKTGVKTISAKPRRQAARQILGALRRNEVVCVLPDVFKSGKVNTQFLGSAVYVRRGPVTLALRAGAAVVPMCVTRDAEDRLTLRISPEIDLVKTGDLQED
;
A
#
# COMPACT_ATOMS: atom_id res chain seq x y z
N LEU A 1 -12.09 14.86 12.46
CA LEU A 1 -12.21 14.05 11.25
C LEU A 1 -12.03 12.56 11.57
N MET A 2 -10.94 12.17 12.24
CA MET A 2 -10.64 10.77 12.59
C MET A 2 -11.72 10.14 13.47
N GLU A 3 -12.13 10.81 14.54
CA GLU A 3 -13.22 10.36 15.42
C GLU A 3 -14.53 10.14 14.65
N LYS A 4 -14.90 11.06 13.74
CA LYS A 4 -16.06 10.89 12.86
C LYS A 4 -15.94 9.65 11.97
N ASN A 5 -14.78 9.41 11.39
CA ASN A 5 -14.54 8.23 10.54
C ASN A 5 -14.62 6.93 11.37
N VAL A 6 -14.04 6.91 12.57
CA VAL A 6 -14.14 5.77 13.50
C VAL A 6 -15.60 5.50 13.89
N SER A 7 -16.37 6.55 14.18
CA SER A 7 -17.80 6.40 14.52
C SER A 7 -18.64 5.91 13.34
N MET A 8 -18.29 6.25 12.11
CA MET A 8 -18.96 5.74 10.92
C MET A 8 -18.61 4.27 10.62
N ALA A 9 -17.35 3.89 10.82
CA ALA A 9 -16.86 2.54 10.51
C ALA A 9 -17.18 1.54 11.64
N LEU A 10 -17.14 1.99 12.88
CA LEU A 10 -17.35 1.20 14.09
C LEU A 10 -18.57 1.77 14.84
N SER A 11 -19.75 1.39 14.37
CA SER A 11 -21.04 1.84 14.95
C SER A 11 -21.20 1.40 16.42
N ASP A 12 -22.25 1.91 17.09
CA ASP A 12 -22.57 1.57 18.48
C ASP A 12 -22.77 0.06 18.72
N GLN A 13 -23.07 -0.69 17.65
CA GLN A 13 -23.18 -2.15 17.70
C GLN A 13 -21.85 -2.85 17.96
N PHE A 14 -20.71 -2.21 17.61
CA PHE A 14 -19.38 -2.82 17.73
C PHE A 14 -18.56 -2.25 18.89
N LEU A 15 -18.65 -0.93 19.16
CA LEU A 15 -17.83 -0.27 20.17
C LEU A 15 -18.57 0.86 20.89
N SER A 16 -18.39 0.96 22.22
CA SER A 16 -18.88 2.11 23.01
C SER A 16 -18.19 3.42 22.56
N VAL A 17 -18.80 4.55 22.90
CA VAL A 17 -18.26 5.90 22.61
C VAL A 17 -16.83 6.07 23.12
N GLU A 18 -16.57 5.63 24.37
CA GLU A 18 -15.25 5.73 24.99
C GLU A 18 -14.19 4.89 24.25
N LYS A 19 -14.54 3.67 23.85
CA LYS A 19 -13.64 2.83 23.05
C LYS A 19 -13.36 3.44 21.69
N ARG A 20 -14.35 4.06 21.01
CA ARG A 20 -14.14 4.76 19.74
C ARG A 20 -13.20 5.96 19.87
N LYS A 21 -13.31 6.75 20.94
CA LYS A 21 -12.36 7.84 21.23
C LYS A 21 -10.94 7.31 21.46
N THR A 22 -10.82 6.20 22.17
CA THR A 22 -9.52 5.54 22.41
C THR A 22 -8.92 5.06 21.09
N VAL A 23 -9.68 4.38 20.23
CA VAL A 23 -9.24 3.96 18.89
C VAL A 23 -8.79 5.16 18.06
N ALA A 24 -9.56 6.26 18.04
CA ALA A 24 -9.20 7.46 17.31
C ALA A 24 -7.87 8.08 17.80
N ARG A 25 -7.64 8.10 19.11
CA ARG A 25 -6.40 8.60 19.73
C ARG A 25 -5.20 7.73 19.37
N LEU A 26 -5.35 6.40 19.47
CA LEU A 26 -4.30 5.45 19.09
C LEU A 26 -3.98 5.51 17.60
N ALA A 27 -4.98 5.63 16.76
CA ALA A 27 -4.80 5.80 15.31
C ALA A 27 -4.03 7.10 14.98
N TRP A 28 -4.33 8.21 15.67
CA TRP A 28 -3.57 9.46 15.53
C TRP A 28 -2.11 9.32 15.98
N ARG A 29 -1.90 8.70 17.15
CA ARG A 29 -0.53 8.42 17.65
C ARG A 29 0.26 7.60 16.63
N ASN A 30 -0.29 6.50 16.15
CA ASN A 30 0.35 5.65 15.15
C ASN A 30 0.66 6.40 13.85
N PHE A 31 -0.25 7.26 13.40
CA PHE A 31 -0.02 8.09 12.21
C PHE A 31 1.16 9.03 12.38
N VAL A 32 1.22 9.79 13.49
CA VAL A 32 2.32 10.72 13.77
C VAL A 32 3.66 9.99 13.92
N GLN A 33 3.65 8.87 14.64
CA GLN A 33 4.83 8.02 14.80
C GLN A 33 5.30 7.46 13.46
N GLY A 34 4.38 7.00 12.61
CA GLY A 34 4.69 6.54 11.26
C GLY A 34 5.31 7.63 10.37
N LEU A 35 4.87 8.88 10.48
CA LEU A 35 5.51 10.01 9.78
C LEU A 35 6.95 10.22 10.23
N TYR A 36 7.22 10.17 11.54
CA TYR A 36 8.55 10.30 12.10
C TYR A 36 9.48 9.17 11.61
N GLU A 37 9.04 7.93 11.72
CA GLU A 37 9.79 6.74 11.27
C GLU A 37 10.09 6.82 9.76
N THR A 38 9.11 7.24 8.97
CA THR A 38 9.28 7.44 7.55
C THR A 38 10.34 8.51 7.26
N ALA A 39 10.28 9.65 7.94
CA ALA A 39 11.25 10.71 7.76
C ALA A 39 12.67 10.29 8.20
N SER A 40 12.80 9.48 9.27
CA SER A 40 14.08 9.02 9.79
C SER A 40 14.84 8.15 8.78
N THR A 41 14.16 7.44 7.86
CA THR A 41 14.81 6.62 6.84
C THR A 41 15.69 7.43 5.88
N LEU A 42 15.53 8.74 5.81
CA LEU A 42 16.41 9.62 5.02
C LEU A 42 17.86 9.65 5.51
N TYR A 43 18.05 9.37 6.81
CA TYR A 43 19.33 9.43 7.50
C TYR A 43 19.77 8.06 8.02
N THR A 44 19.05 7.00 7.61
CA THR A 44 19.26 5.63 8.07
C THR A 44 19.88 4.80 6.94
N SER A 45 20.88 3.97 7.27
CA SER A 45 21.49 3.05 6.30
C SER A 45 20.48 1.96 5.84
N ARG A 46 20.75 1.34 4.70
CA ARG A 46 19.93 0.22 4.19
C ARG A 46 19.82 -0.91 5.21
N ASP A 47 20.92 -1.29 5.83
CA ASP A 47 20.97 -2.37 6.83
C ASP A 47 20.13 -2.02 8.06
N ALA A 48 20.21 -0.76 8.51
CA ALA A 48 19.41 -0.29 9.63
C ALA A 48 17.91 -0.19 9.28
N ILE A 49 17.55 0.17 8.04
CA ILE A 49 16.15 0.07 7.58
C ILE A 49 15.68 -1.39 7.60
N CYS A 50 16.49 -2.32 7.10
CA CYS A 50 16.19 -3.75 7.13
C CYS A 50 16.01 -4.26 8.56
N ALA A 51 16.86 -3.84 9.50
CA ALA A 51 16.78 -4.23 10.89
C ALA A 51 15.57 -3.61 11.64
N SER A 52 15.11 -2.42 11.21
CA SER A 52 14.00 -1.71 11.87
C SER A 52 12.62 -2.25 11.53
N VAL A 53 12.47 -3.03 10.47
CA VAL A 53 11.20 -3.61 10.02
C VAL A 53 11.42 -5.10 9.71
N ALA A 54 10.93 -5.97 10.58
CA ALA A 54 10.93 -7.41 10.32
C ALA A 54 10.05 -7.75 9.10
N VAL A 55 10.31 -8.89 8.47
CA VAL A 55 9.49 -9.36 7.33
C VAL A 55 8.98 -10.76 7.64
N GLU A 56 7.69 -10.96 7.43
CA GLU A 56 7.02 -12.25 7.44
C GLU A 56 6.42 -12.53 6.07
N GLY A 57 6.62 -13.75 5.56
CA GLY A 57 6.07 -14.20 4.27
C GLY A 57 6.85 -13.68 3.05
N GLU A 58 8.14 -13.36 3.19
CA GLU A 58 8.97 -12.90 2.06
C GLU A 58 9.01 -13.93 0.93
N GLU A 59 8.91 -15.21 1.25
CA GLU A 59 8.84 -16.31 0.29
C GLU A 59 7.67 -16.19 -0.70
N TYR A 60 6.55 -15.58 -0.31
CA TYR A 60 5.43 -15.34 -1.21
C TYR A 60 5.77 -14.30 -2.28
N LEU A 61 6.51 -13.25 -1.91
CA LEU A 61 6.99 -12.27 -2.87
C LEU A 61 8.02 -12.88 -3.82
N GLN A 62 8.96 -13.66 -3.29
CA GLN A 62 10.00 -14.33 -4.08
C GLN A 62 9.38 -15.27 -5.11
N ARG A 63 8.48 -16.17 -4.70
CA ARG A 63 7.74 -17.07 -5.61
C ARG A 63 6.95 -16.31 -6.68
N ALA A 64 6.33 -15.19 -6.31
CA ALA A 64 5.60 -14.37 -7.25
C ALA A 64 6.52 -13.74 -8.31
N LEU A 65 7.71 -13.28 -7.91
CA LEU A 65 8.73 -12.72 -8.82
C LEU A 65 9.40 -13.78 -9.69
N GLU A 66 9.54 -15.02 -9.24
CA GLU A 66 10.06 -16.15 -10.03
C GLU A 66 9.24 -16.40 -11.30
N LYS A 67 7.95 -16.01 -11.33
CA LYS A 67 7.10 -16.07 -12.53
C LYS A 67 7.54 -15.10 -13.64
N GLY A 68 8.43 -14.14 -13.36
CA GLY A 68 8.98 -13.20 -14.34
C GLY A 68 7.98 -12.20 -14.92
N LYS A 69 6.84 -11.97 -14.26
CA LYS A 69 5.76 -11.09 -14.73
C LYS A 69 5.57 -9.83 -13.88
N GLY A 70 6.45 -9.66 -12.88
CA GLY A 70 6.31 -8.62 -11.86
C GLY A 70 5.18 -8.85 -10.87
N VAL A 71 5.12 -7.99 -9.86
CA VAL A 71 4.18 -8.12 -8.76
C VAL A 71 3.44 -6.81 -8.52
N ILE A 72 2.13 -6.86 -8.40
CA ILE A 72 1.34 -5.79 -7.79
C ILE A 72 1.29 -6.04 -6.29
N ALA A 73 2.05 -5.26 -5.52
CA ALA A 73 1.95 -5.20 -4.08
C ALA A 73 0.65 -4.46 -3.71
N LEU A 74 -0.34 -5.20 -3.25
CA LEU A 74 -1.64 -4.67 -2.86
C LEU A 74 -1.58 -4.24 -1.39
N GLY A 75 -1.37 -2.96 -1.16
CA GLY A 75 -1.34 -2.37 0.18
C GLY A 75 -2.65 -1.68 0.54
N ALA A 76 -2.70 -1.19 1.78
CA ALA A 76 -3.76 -0.32 2.28
C ALA A 76 -3.15 0.80 3.13
N HIS A 77 -3.90 1.89 3.39
CA HIS A 77 -3.52 2.92 4.35
C HIS A 77 -3.68 2.39 5.78
N LEU A 78 -3.01 1.26 6.07
CA LEU A 78 -3.05 0.54 7.34
C LEU A 78 -1.65 0.51 7.95
N GLY A 79 -1.55 0.77 9.25
CA GLY A 79 -0.28 0.80 9.97
C GLY A 79 0.69 1.81 9.37
N ASN A 80 1.98 1.50 9.37
CA ASN A 80 3.00 2.33 8.72
C ASN A 80 3.25 1.88 7.26
N PHE A 81 2.21 1.96 6.40
CA PHE A 81 2.28 1.55 4.99
C PHE A 81 3.39 2.25 4.20
N THR A 82 3.84 3.42 4.65
CA THR A 82 4.91 4.17 4.00
C THR A 82 6.27 3.49 4.10
N MET A 83 6.44 2.56 5.04
CA MET A 83 7.66 1.76 5.21
C MET A 83 7.75 0.55 4.27
N ILE A 84 6.66 0.15 3.59
CA ILE A 84 6.70 -0.97 2.62
C ILE A 84 7.79 -0.73 1.57
N GLY A 85 7.78 0.44 0.93
CA GLY A 85 8.72 0.79 -0.13
C GLY A 85 10.18 0.84 0.34
N PRO A 86 10.53 1.67 1.32
CA PRO A 86 11.89 1.75 1.86
C PRO A 86 12.43 0.39 2.31
N ARG A 87 11.60 -0.43 3.00
CA ARG A 87 12.01 -1.75 3.48
C ARG A 87 12.34 -2.72 2.34
N LEU A 88 11.48 -2.81 1.32
CA LEU A 88 11.72 -3.69 0.17
C LEU A 88 12.86 -3.16 -0.73
N ALA A 89 12.93 -1.86 -0.95
CA ALA A 89 14.04 -1.25 -1.71
C ALA A 89 15.39 -1.45 -1.00
N ALA A 90 15.43 -1.35 0.34
CA ALA A 90 16.64 -1.63 1.12
C ALA A 90 17.07 -3.11 1.00
N ALA A 91 16.12 -4.04 0.90
CA ALA A 91 16.37 -5.45 0.63
C ALA A 91 16.76 -5.77 -0.82
N GLY A 92 16.80 -4.76 -1.71
CA GLY A 92 17.23 -4.91 -3.10
C GLY A 92 16.11 -5.16 -4.12
N TYR A 93 14.84 -5.19 -3.70
CA TYR A 93 13.72 -5.31 -4.62
C TYR A 93 13.53 -4.03 -5.43
N PRO A 94 13.46 -4.08 -6.78
CA PRO A 94 13.05 -2.94 -7.60
C PRO A 94 11.61 -2.56 -7.29
N PHE A 95 11.40 -1.42 -6.62
CA PHE A 95 10.10 -1.04 -6.06
C PHE A 95 9.60 0.30 -6.59
N SER A 96 8.35 0.32 -7.00
CA SER A 96 7.63 1.53 -7.44
C SER A 96 6.33 1.70 -6.65
N VAL A 97 5.92 2.94 -6.39
CA VAL A 97 4.63 3.24 -5.76
C VAL A 97 3.79 4.16 -6.62
N LEU A 98 2.50 3.82 -6.78
CA LEU A 98 1.51 4.67 -7.44
C LEU A 98 1.01 5.74 -6.48
N VAL A 99 1.24 7.01 -6.80
CA VAL A 99 0.86 8.13 -5.92
C VAL A 99 0.02 9.18 -6.65
N LYS A 100 -0.90 9.78 -5.93
CA LYS A 100 -1.53 11.04 -6.31
C LYS A 100 -0.77 12.17 -5.63
N HIS A 101 -0.06 12.97 -6.42
CA HIS A 101 0.67 14.12 -5.88
C HIS A 101 -0.27 15.13 -5.20
N PRO A 102 0.19 15.79 -4.13
CA PRO A 102 -0.51 16.94 -3.56
C PRO A 102 -0.55 18.09 -4.57
N PRO A 103 -1.50 19.04 -4.42
CA PRO A 103 -1.57 20.22 -5.29
C PRO A 103 -0.33 21.11 -5.19
N ASP A 104 0.26 21.21 -4.01
CA ASP A 104 1.52 21.96 -3.79
C ASP A 104 2.69 21.21 -4.43
N GLN A 105 3.28 21.82 -5.46
CA GLN A 105 4.40 21.25 -6.20
C GLN A 105 5.70 21.20 -5.38
N ARG A 106 5.89 22.03 -4.35
CA ARG A 106 7.06 21.99 -3.47
C ARG A 106 6.99 20.74 -2.61
N LEU A 107 5.81 20.50 -2.00
CA LEU A 107 5.55 19.30 -1.23
C LEU A 107 5.65 18.04 -2.11
N ALA A 108 5.12 18.07 -3.34
CA ALA A 108 5.23 16.96 -4.28
C ALA A 108 6.69 16.61 -4.55
N ARG A 109 7.55 17.60 -4.87
CA ARG A 109 8.99 17.40 -5.10
C ARG A 109 9.73 16.89 -3.87
N LEU A 110 9.39 17.40 -2.68
CA LEU A 110 9.97 16.94 -1.42
C LEU A 110 9.69 15.44 -1.20
N LEU A 111 8.43 15.03 -1.38
CA LEU A 111 8.01 13.64 -1.23
C LEU A 111 8.63 12.72 -2.29
N ASP A 112 8.79 13.19 -3.53
CA ASP A 112 9.45 12.41 -4.58
C ASP A 112 10.96 12.30 -4.31
N GLY A 113 11.60 13.37 -3.84
CA GLY A 113 12.99 13.35 -3.40
C GLY A 113 13.23 12.37 -2.25
N TYR A 114 12.31 12.33 -1.29
CA TYR A 114 12.32 11.35 -0.21
C TYR A 114 12.30 9.91 -0.77
N ARG A 115 11.33 9.60 -1.64
CA ARG A 115 11.20 8.26 -2.22
C ARG A 115 12.44 7.86 -3.00
N ALA A 116 12.96 8.77 -3.83
CA ALA A 116 14.17 8.53 -4.61
C ALA A 116 15.39 8.20 -3.72
N LYS A 117 15.57 8.93 -2.61
CA LYS A 117 16.66 8.67 -1.64
C LYS A 117 16.54 7.30 -0.98
N THR A 118 15.33 6.83 -0.73
CA THR A 118 15.08 5.50 -0.14
C THR A 118 14.99 4.37 -1.19
N GLY A 119 15.33 4.66 -2.47
CA GLY A 119 15.32 3.67 -3.55
C GLY A 119 13.94 3.36 -4.12
N VAL A 120 12.90 4.11 -3.72
CA VAL A 120 11.53 3.92 -4.17
C VAL A 120 11.25 4.79 -5.39
N LYS A 121 10.84 4.18 -6.50
CA LYS A 121 10.42 4.89 -7.72
C LYS A 121 8.98 5.39 -7.58
N THR A 122 8.71 6.61 -8.02
CA THR A 122 7.38 7.20 -8.03
C THR A 122 6.71 7.03 -9.38
N ILE A 123 5.49 6.51 -9.40
CA ILE A 123 4.58 6.53 -10.55
C ILE A 123 3.45 7.51 -10.24
N SER A 124 3.33 8.58 -11.02
CA SER A 124 2.23 9.54 -10.86
C SER A 124 0.90 8.92 -11.32
N ALA A 125 -0.14 9.02 -10.47
CA ALA A 125 -1.47 8.53 -10.81
C ALA A 125 -2.18 9.33 -11.92
N LYS A 126 -1.62 10.47 -12.30
CA LYS A 126 -2.15 11.32 -13.39
C LYS A 126 -1.03 11.72 -14.36
N PRO A 127 -1.29 11.76 -15.67
CA PRO A 127 -2.50 11.28 -16.36
C PRO A 127 -2.66 9.75 -16.29
N ARG A 128 -3.88 9.25 -16.19
CA ARG A 128 -4.16 7.80 -16.00
C ARG A 128 -3.51 6.90 -17.06
N ARG A 129 -3.52 7.32 -18.34
CA ARG A 129 -2.91 6.53 -19.44
C ARG A 129 -1.40 6.38 -19.25
N GLN A 130 -0.72 7.42 -18.79
CA GLN A 130 0.72 7.39 -18.51
C GLN A 130 1.01 6.50 -17.30
N ALA A 131 0.23 6.65 -16.22
CA ALA A 131 0.33 5.77 -15.04
C ALA A 131 0.22 4.29 -15.43
N ALA A 132 -0.81 3.92 -16.20
CA ALA A 132 -0.99 2.55 -16.67
C ALA A 132 0.19 2.05 -17.50
N ARG A 133 0.74 2.88 -18.42
CA ARG A 133 1.94 2.51 -19.21
C ARG A 133 3.17 2.30 -18.32
N GLN A 134 3.39 3.16 -17.33
CA GLN A 134 4.51 3.04 -16.40
C GLN A 134 4.38 1.79 -15.52
N ILE A 135 3.18 1.50 -15.00
CA ILE A 135 2.91 0.28 -14.24
C ILE A 135 3.18 -0.96 -15.09
N LEU A 136 2.59 -1.06 -16.29
CA LEU A 136 2.81 -2.19 -17.18
C LEU A 136 4.29 -2.33 -17.60
N GLY A 137 4.99 -1.20 -17.79
CA GLY A 137 6.43 -1.20 -18.05
C GLY A 137 7.25 -1.74 -16.88
N ALA A 138 6.93 -1.36 -15.65
CA ALA A 138 7.60 -1.85 -14.45
C ALA A 138 7.35 -3.36 -14.26
N LEU A 139 6.11 -3.82 -14.42
CA LEU A 139 5.74 -5.24 -14.32
C LEU A 139 6.47 -6.09 -15.37
N ARG A 140 6.60 -5.61 -16.62
CA ARG A 140 7.38 -6.31 -17.68
C ARG A 140 8.87 -6.44 -17.34
N ARG A 141 9.42 -5.56 -16.52
CA ARG A 141 10.79 -5.64 -16.00
C ARG A 141 10.91 -6.45 -14.71
N ASN A 142 9.83 -7.17 -14.36
CA ASN A 142 9.75 -7.98 -13.16
C ASN A 142 9.95 -7.16 -11.86
N GLU A 143 9.44 -5.92 -11.83
CA GLU A 143 9.50 -5.03 -10.66
C GLU A 143 8.25 -5.18 -9.78
N VAL A 144 8.35 -4.73 -8.53
CA VAL A 144 7.22 -4.64 -7.59
C VAL A 144 6.56 -3.27 -7.71
N VAL A 145 5.25 -3.23 -7.94
CA VAL A 145 4.48 -1.98 -8.03
C VAL A 145 3.42 -1.94 -6.92
N CYS A 146 3.60 -1.06 -5.95
CA CYS A 146 2.66 -0.90 -4.85
C CYS A 146 1.49 0.01 -5.23
N VAL A 147 0.28 -0.45 -4.91
CA VAL A 147 -0.99 0.27 -5.08
C VAL A 147 -1.79 0.20 -3.80
N LEU A 148 -2.39 1.33 -3.41
CA LEU A 148 -3.26 1.46 -2.24
C LEU A 148 -4.67 1.81 -2.73
N PRO A 149 -5.55 0.81 -2.99
CA PRO A 149 -6.86 1.04 -3.61
C PRO A 149 -7.98 1.39 -2.61
N ASP A 150 -7.71 1.45 -1.33
CA ASP A 150 -8.66 1.61 -0.23
C ASP A 150 -9.25 3.01 -0.05
N VAL A 151 -9.06 3.90 -1.04
CA VAL A 151 -9.75 5.20 -1.10
C VAL A 151 -11.02 5.07 -1.93
N PHE A 152 -12.15 4.85 -1.26
CA PHE A 152 -13.46 4.48 -1.83
C PHE A 152 -14.25 5.61 -2.51
N LYS A 153 -13.61 6.67 -2.98
CA LYS A 153 -14.34 7.87 -3.50
C LYS A 153 -14.83 7.77 -4.94
N SER A 154 -14.44 6.76 -5.73
CA SER A 154 -14.72 6.76 -7.18
C SER A 154 -14.54 5.38 -7.84
N GLY A 155 -14.94 4.32 -7.18
CA GLY A 155 -14.98 2.96 -7.73
C GLY A 155 -16.23 2.73 -8.59
N LYS A 156 -16.23 1.62 -9.33
CA LYS A 156 -17.41 1.13 -10.07
C LYS A 156 -17.88 -0.24 -9.57
N VAL A 157 -17.06 -0.93 -8.79
CA VAL A 157 -17.41 -2.22 -8.20
C VAL A 157 -17.96 -1.97 -6.81
N ASN A 158 -19.20 -2.38 -6.59
CA ASN A 158 -19.85 -2.31 -5.28
C ASN A 158 -19.40 -3.50 -4.42
N THR A 159 -19.04 -3.23 -3.18
CA THR A 159 -18.71 -4.26 -2.19
C THR A 159 -19.07 -3.78 -0.79
N GLN A 160 -18.99 -4.67 0.19
CA GLN A 160 -19.21 -4.30 1.59
C GLN A 160 -17.89 -4.20 2.34
N PHE A 161 -17.76 -3.15 3.16
CA PHE A 161 -16.63 -2.95 4.06
C PHE A 161 -17.13 -2.44 5.41
N LEU A 162 -16.84 -3.16 6.48
CA LEU A 162 -17.31 -2.88 7.85
C LEU A 162 -18.84 -2.61 7.91
N GLY A 163 -19.62 -3.45 7.27
CA GLY A 163 -21.08 -3.35 7.24
C GLY A 163 -21.66 -2.24 6.34
N SER A 164 -20.82 -1.47 5.65
CA SER A 164 -21.23 -0.40 4.75
C SER A 164 -20.93 -0.72 3.30
N ALA A 165 -21.83 -0.36 2.38
CA ALA A 165 -21.60 -0.47 0.95
C ALA A 165 -20.54 0.57 0.51
N VAL A 166 -19.51 0.10 -0.19
CA VAL A 166 -18.42 0.94 -0.70
C VAL A 166 -18.16 0.64 -2.17
N TYR A 167 -17.62 1.63 -2.89
CA TYR A 167 -17.25 1.47 -4.29
C TYR A 167 -15.72 1.41 -4.44
N VAL A 168 -15.22 0.27 -4.89
CA VAL A 168 -13.79 0.03 -5.09
C VAL A 168 -13.38 0.16 -6.56
N ARG A 169 -12.09 0.41 -6.77
CA ARG A 169 -11.51 0.53 -8.11
C ARG A 169 -10.95 -0.82 -8.55
N ARG A 170 -11.38 -1.31 -9.70
CA ARG A 170 -10.84 -2.54 -10.32
C ARG A 170 -9.48 -2.35 -11.03
N GLY A 171 -8.96 -1.12 -11.09
CA GLY A 171 -7.74 -0.80 -11.84
C GLY A 171 -6.53 -1.70 -11.54
N PRO A 172 -6.18 -1.96 -10.28
CA PRO A 172 -5.08 -2.86 -9.92
C PRO A 172 -5.24 -4.26 -10.50
N VAL A 173 -6.42 -4.87 -10.33
CA VAL A 173 -6.73 -6.20 -10.87
C VAL A 173 -6.67 -6.21 -12.40
N THR A 174 -7.29 -5.23 -13.06
CA THR A 174 -7.22 -5.11 -14.52
C THR A 174 -5.78 -5.01 -15.05
N LEU A 175 -4.90 -4.30 -14.35
CA LEU A 175 -3.50 -4.18 -14.73
C LEU A 175 -2.72 -5.47 -14.48
N ALA A 176 -3.00 -6.17 -13.38
CA ALA A 176 -2.42 -7.47 -13.08
C ALA A 176 -2.78 -8.49 -14.15
N LEU A 177 -4.05 -8.62 -14.48
CA LEU A 177 -4.56 -9.53 -15.53
C LEU A 177 -3.91 -9.24 -16.90
N ARG A 178 -3.78 -7.96 -17.28
CA ARG A 178 -3.13 -7.56 -18.55
C ARG A 178 -1.65 -7.85 -18.61
N ALA A 179 -0.97 -7.78 -17.47
CA ALA A 179 0.46 -8.06 -17.37
C ALA A 179 0.75 -9.56 -17.15
N GLY A 180 -0.23 -10.34 -16.70
CA GLY A 180 -0.02 -11.67 -16.13
C GLY A 180 0.74 -11.62 -14.79
N ALA A 181 0.68 -10.48 -14.10
CA ALA A 181 1.41 -10.23 -12.87
C ALA A 181 0.65 -10.79 -11.66
N ALA A 182 1.40 -11.25 -10.67
CA ALA A 182 0.86 -11.68 -9.39
C ALA A 182 0.32 -10.48 -8.58
N VAL A 183 -0.73 -10.70 -7.80
CA VAL A 183 -1.24 -9.72 -6.83
C VAL A 183 -0.96 -10.24 -5.42
N VAL A 184 -0.08 -9.57 -4.70
CA VAL A 184 0.40 -9.99 -3.38
C VAL A 184 0.02 -8.93 -2.34
N PRO A 185 -0.85 -9.27 -1.37
CA PRO A 185 -1.21 -8.34 -0.29
C PRO A 185 -0.04 -8.09 0.64
N MET A 186 0.12 -6.81 1.05
CA MET A 186 1.19 -6.39 1.96
C MET A 186 0.69 -5.32 2.92
N CYS A 187 1.08 -5.42 4.19
CA CYS A 187 0.86 -4.36 5.17
C CYS A 187 2.02 -4.30 6.18
N VAL A 188 2.21 -3.13 6.79
CA VAL A 188 3.15 -2.97 7.91
C VAL A 188 2.34 -2.81 9.18
N THR A 189 2.48 -3.76 10.08
CA THR A 189 1.83 -3.75 11.40
C THR A 189 2.83 -3.35 12.48
N ARG A 190 2.30 -2.86 13.60
CA ARG A 190 3.05 -2.54 14.81
C ARG A 190 2.53 -3.39 15.95
N ASP A 191 3.42 -4.01 16.71
CA ASP A 191 3.06 -4.77 17.90
C ASP A 191 2.97 -3.87 19.16
N ALA A 192 2.71 -4.50 20.30
CA ALA A 192 2.60 -3.81 21.58
C ALA A 192 3.93 -3.20 22.07
N GLU A 193 5.05 -3.74 21.61
CA GLU A 193 6.41 -3.28 21.90
C GLU A 193 6.93 -2.26 20.87
N ASP A 194 6.03 -1.68 20.05
CA ASP A 194 6.33 -0.69 19.00
C ASP A 194 7.23 -1.22 17.87
N ARG A 195 7.41 -2.54 17.70
CA ARG A 195 8.18 -3.14 16.61
C ARG A 195 7.35 -3.21 15.34
N LEU A 196 7.97 -2.90 14.20
CA LEU A 196 7.34 -2.94 12.89
C LEU A 196 7.59 -4.30 12.21
N THR A 197 6.54 -4.84 11.61
CA THR A 197 6.61 -6.05 10.79
C THR A 197 5.90 -5.82 9.45
N LEU A 198 6.63 -5.97 8.34
CA LEU A 198 6.07 -6.07 7.01
C LEU A 198 5.53 -7.49 6.82
N ARG A 199 4.21 -7.62 6.74
CA ARG A 199 3.51 -8.88 6.47
C ARG A 199 3.19 -8.97 5.00
N ILE A 200 3.68 -10.04 4.38
CA ILE A 200 3.43 -10.37 2.98
C ILE A 200 2.56 -11.63 2.97
N SER A 201 1.40 -11.54 2.35
CA SER A 201 0.46 -12.67 2.27
C SER A 201 0.65 -13.46 0.98
N PRO A 202 0.13 -14.69 0.88
CA PRO A 202 0.08 -15.42 -0.36
C PRO A 202 -0.55 -14.60 -1.50
N GLU A 203 -0.17 -14.90 -2.74
CA GLU A 203 -0.79 -14.33 -3.94
C GLU A 203 -2.30 -14.57 -3.94
N ILE A 204 -3.04 -13.56 -4.36
CA ILE A 204 -4.50 -13.68 -4.57
C ILE A 204 -4.74 -14.37 -5.90
N ASP A 205 -5.51 -15.44 -5.88
CA ASP A 205 -5.99 -16.09 -7.09
C ASP A 205 -7.00 -15.19 -7.82
N LEU A 206 -6.60 -14.71 -8.99
CA LEU A 206 -7.46 -13.88 -9.83
C LEU A 206 -8.30 -14.78 -10.72
N VAL A 207 -9.60 -14.78 -10.50
CA VAL A 207 -10.55 -15.51 -11.34
C VAL A 207 -10.76 -14.72 -12.63
N LYS A 208 -10.61 -15.37 -13.79
CA LYS A 208 -10.98 -14.83 -15.10
C LYS A 208 -12.28 -15.52 -15.53
N THR A 209 -13.41 -14.85 -15.36
CA THR A 209 -14.70 -15.34 -15.82
C THR A 209 -14.92 -15.08 -17.31
N GLY A 210 -14.18 -14.12 -17.87
CA GLY A 210 -14.40 -13.58 -19.21
C GLY A 210 -15.46 -12.46 -19.23
N ASP A 211 -16.13 -12.21 -18.12
CA ASP A 211 -16.98 -11.05 -17.91
C ASP A 211 -16.20 -9.97 -17.15
N LEU A 212 -15.97 -8.85 -17.84
CA LEU A 212 -15.26 -7.69 -17.25
C LEU A 212 -15.99 -7.05 -16.05
N GLN A 213 -17.22 -7.48 -15.75
CA GLN A 213 -17.97 -7.01 -14.58
C GLN A 213 -17.78 -7.92 -13.37
N GLU A 214 -17.52 -9.22 -13.62
CA GLU A 214 -17.24 -10.22 -12.58
C GLU A 214 -15.74 -10.32 -12.25
N ASP A 215 -14.86 -10.06 -13.24
CA ASP A 215 -13.41 -9.95 -13.08
C ASP A 215 -13.04 -8.61 -12.39
#